data_4fecfd3581f090be18b74ca40e550ed9
#
_entry.id   4fecfd3581f090be18b74ca40e550ed9
#
_cell.length_a   1.000
_cell.length_b   1.000
_cell.length_c   1.000
_cell.angle_alpha   90.00
_cell.angle_beta   90.00
_cell.angle_gamma   90.00
#
_symmetry.space_group_name_H-M   'P 1'
#
loop_
_entity.id
_entity.type
_entity.pdbx_description
1 polymer ?
#
loop_
_entity_poly.entity_id
_entity_poly.type
_entity_poly.pdbx_seq_one_letter_code
_entity_poly.pdbx_strand_id
1 'polypeptide(L)'
;HHQVPEGCTFVITDRLESSNTIVSIAENTDADYVMICTRHTTIGWGNNTLERFLRVADDTDAVMVYADHYKMVEGKMEKHPVIDYQSGSLRDDFDFGSLWCIKAQALADYIAQSDREEYQFAALYDLRLYLSRVGEIFHLNEFLYSEAELDTRKSGEKQFDYVNPRNREVQIEMEKACTQHLGKVGALIDTTFYRQPDFGEQDFEYEASVIIPVFNREKTVADAVKSALG
;
A
#
# COMPACT_ATOMS: atom_id res chain seq x y z
N HIS A 1 15.57 -27.41 -5.28
CA HIS A 1 14.53 -28.07 -4.47
C HIS A 1 14.57 -27.45 -3.07
N HIS A 2 13.69 -26.47 -2.83
CA HIS A 2 13.46 -26.01 -1.46
C HIS A 2 12.63 -27.08 -0.74
N GLN A 3 13.16 -27.66 0.33
CA GLN A 3 12.37 -28.50 1.22
C GLN A 3 11.36 -27.60 1.93
N VAL A 4 10.08 -27.91 1.75
CA VAL A 4 9.00 -27.23 2.50
C VAL A 4 9.12 -27.69 3.96
N PRO A 5 9.17 -26.74 4.94
CA PRO A 5 9.21 -27.11 6.36
C PRO A 5 7.99 -27.95 6.76
N GLU A 6 8.15 -28.76 7.79
CA GLU A 6 7.04 -29.56 8.35
C GLU A 6 5.91 -28.63 8.83
N GLY A 7 4.67 -28.97 8.53
CA GLY A 7 3.50 -28.15 8.84
C GLY A 7 3.23 -26.97 7.90
N CYS A 8 4.01 -26.84 6.82
CA CYS A 8 3.80 -25.81 5.82
C CYS A 8 3.17 -26.38 4.55
N THR A 9 2.28 -25.63 3.94
CA THR A 9 1.74 -25.90 2.60
C THR A 9 2.46 -25.03 1.58
N PHE A 10 2.87 -25.62 0.46
CA PHE A 10 3.50 -24.89 -0.64
C PHE A 10 2.46 -24.62 -1.72
N VAL A 11 2.23 -23.35 -2.00
CA VAL A 11 1.33 -22.88 -3.07
C VAL A 11 2.14 -22.05 -4.05
N ILE A 12 2.05 -22.37 -5.34
CA ILE A 12 2.71 -21.60 -6.39
C ILE A 12 1.77 -20.46 -6.80
N THR A 13 2.27 -19.25 -6.74
CA THR A 13 1.56 -18.05 -7.21
C THR A 13 2.44 -17.26 -8.16
N ASP A 14 1.82 -16.52 -9.07
CA ASP A 14 2.56 -15.72 -10.04
C ASP A 14 3.12 -14.44 -9.41
N ARG A 15 2.32 -13.77 -8.60
CA ARG A 15 2.64 -12.49 -7.96
C ARG A 15 1.93 -12.37 -6.62
N LEU A 16 2.60 -11.80 -5.64
CA LEU A 16 2.01 -11.53 -4.33
C LEU A 16 0.80 -10.58 -4.43
N GLU A 17 0.88 -9.59 -5.30
CA GLU A 17 -0.12 -8.53 -5.48
C GLU A 17 -1.31 -8.94 -6.36
N SER A 18 -1.37 -10.19 -6.83
CA SER A 18 -2.46 -10.67 -7.69
C SER A 18 -3.65 -11.18 -6.90
N SER A 19 -4.83 -11.08 -7.50
CA SER A 19 -6.07 -11.63 -6.96
C SER A 19 -5.99 -13.14 -6.72
N ASN A 20 -5.34 -13.88 -7.62
CA ASN A 20 -5.16 -15.32 -7.49
C ASN A 20 -4.36 -15.69 -6.24
N THR A 21 -3.36 -14.89 -5.87
CA THR A 21 -2.60 -15.12 -4.64
C THR A 21 -3.45 -14.89 -3.40
N ILE A 22 -4.24 -13.82 -3.38
CA ILE A 22 -5.13 -13.54 -2.24
C ILE A 22 -6.19 -14.65 -2.09
N VAL A 23 -6.77 -15.12 -3.18
CA VAL A 23 -7.71 -16.25 -3.18
C VAL A 23 -7.02 -17.51 -2.65
N SER A 24 -5.82 -17.84 -3.17
CA SER A 24 -5.07 -19.01 -2.70
C SER A 24 -4.75 -18.95 -1.20
N ILE A 25 -4.40 -17.77 -0.67
CA ILE A 25 -4.17 -17.60 0.77
C ILE A 25 -5.46 -17.88 1.53
N ALA A 26 -6.58 -17.28 1.13
CA ALA A 26 -7.85 -17.43 1.80
C ALA A 26 -8.35 -18.89 1.80
N GLU A 27 -8.28 -19.57 0.65
CA GLU A 27 -8.73 -20.96 0.49
C GLU A 27 -7.88 -21.99 1.28
N ASN A 28 -6.60 -21.65 1.56
CA ASN A 28 -5.71 -22.52 2.33
C ASN A 28 -5.58 -22.09 3.80
N THR A 29 -6.47 -21.21 4.26
CA THR A 29 -6.47 -20.74 5.65
C THR A 29 -7.54 -21.47 6.46
N ASP A 30 -7.13 -22.08 7.56
CA ASP A 30 -7.97 -22.77 8.55
C ASP A 30 -7.83 -22.19 9.98
N ALA A 31 -7.27 -20.99 10.09
CA ALA A 31 -7.00 -20.28 11.33
C ALA A 31 -7.90 -19.03 11.47
N ASP A 32 -7.94 -18.46 12.68
CA ASP A 32 -8.71 -17.24 12.96
C ASP A 32 -8.04 -15.98 12.37
N TYR A 33 -6.72 -16.00 12.21
CA TYR A 33 -5.92 -14.90 11.68
C TYR A 33 -4.91 -15.38 10.64
N VAL A 34 -4.62 -14.51 9.68
CA VAL A 34 -3.61 -14.70 8.64
C VAL A 34 -2.53 -13.64 8.78
N MET A 35 -1.28 -14.07 8.85
CA MET A 35 -0.14 -13.16 8.77
C MET A 35 0.40 -13.15 7.35
N ILE A 36 0.28 -12.02 6.66
CA ILE A 36 0.78 -11.84 5.29
C ILE A 36 2.06 -11.01 5.31
N CYS A 37 3.15 -11.55 4.74
CA CYS A 37 4.34 -10.76 4.43
C CYS A 37 4.16 -10.15 3.03
N THR A 38 4.00 -8.82 2.96
CA THR A 38 3.63 -8.09 1.74
C THR A 38 4.83 -7.63 0.92
N ARG A 39 6.06 -7.94 1.33
CA ARG A 39 7.28 -7.50 0.66
C ARG A 39 8.28 -8.63 0.49
N HIS A 40 9.11 -8.53 -0.53
CA HIS A 40 10.29 -9.36 -0.69
C HIS A 40 11.37 -8.94 0.30
N THR A 41 11.31 -9.50 1.51
CA THR A 41 12.22 -9.15 2.60
C THR A 41 12.51 -10.36 3.47
N THR A 42 13.58 -10.31 4.25
CA THR A 42 13.83 -11.26 5.32
C THR A 42 13.29 -10.68 6.63
N ILE A 43 12.36 -11.42 7.25
CA ILE A 43 11.77 -11.03 8.53
C ILE A 43 12.59 -11.62 9.67
N GLY A 44 13.09 -10.74 10.55
CA GLY A 44 13.63 -11.13 11.85
C GLY A 44 12.56 -10.94 12.93
N TRP A 45 12.09 -12.04 13.51
CA TRP A 45 11.05 -12.03 14.51
C TRP A 45 11.59 -11.52 15.86
N GLY A 46 10.89 -10.57 16.46
CA GLY A 46 11.14 -10.16 17.85
C GLY A 46 10.56 -11.17 18.84
N ASN A 47 10.84 -10.96 20.12
CA ASN A 47 10.26 -11.80 21.17
C ASN A 47 8.74 -11.59 21.25
N ASN A 48 7.98 -12.70 21.24
CA ASN A 48 6.52 -12.70 21.36
C ASN A 48 5.79 -11.88 20.27
N THR A 49 6.40 -11.69 19.11
CA THR A 49 5.81 -10.90 18.01
C THR A 49 4.43 -11.42 17.62
N LEU A 50 4.31 -12.72 17.32
CA LEU A 50 3.04 -13.34 16.91
C LEU A 50 1.99 -13.24 18.01
N GLU A 51 2.35 -13.58 19.25
CA GLU A 51 1.43 -13.47 20.40
C GLU A 51 0.94 -12.04 20.60
N ARG A 52 1.81 -11.06 20.37
CA ARG A 52 1.47 -9.66 20.55
C ARG A 52 0.49 -9.19 19.46
N PHE A 53 0.73 -9.55 18.20
CA PHE A 53 -0.20 -9.26 17.10
C PHE A 53 -1.58 -9.89 17.36
N LEU A 54 -1.62 -11.20 17.71
CA LEU A 54 -2.88 -11.91 17.93
C LEU A 54 -3.66 -11.35 19.12
N ARG A 55 -2.97 -11.08 20.24
CA ARG A 55 -3.63 -10.50 21.41
C ARG A 55 -4.26 -9.14 21.11
N VAL A 56 -3.53 -8.27 20.40
CA VAL A 56 -4.06 -6.94 20.03
C VAL A 56 -5.22 -7.07 19.06
N ALA A 57 -5.14 -7.98 18.09
CA ALA A 57 -6.24 -8.23 17.16
C ALA A 57 -7.50 -8.73 17.88
N ASP A 58 -7.35 -9.63 18.87
CA ASP A 58 -8.46 -10.11 19.71
C ASP A 58 -9.03 -8.99 20.60
N ASP A 59 -8.16 -8.24 21.30
CA ASP A 59 -8.56 -7.22 22.26
C ASP A 59 -9.28 -6.03 21.57
N THR A 60 -8.90 -5.71 20.33
CA THR A 60 -9.46 -4.57 19.56
C THR A 60 -10.56 -4.97 18.60
N ASP A 61 -10.74 -6.26 18.32
CA ASP A 61 -11.59 -6.79 17.23
C ASP A 61 -11.24 -6.21 15.84
N ALA A 62 -10.00 -5.73 15.67
CA ALA A 62 -9.52 -5.15 14.42
C ALA A 62 -9.52 -6.18 13.28
N VAL A 63 -9.89 -5.75 12.08
CA VAL A 63 -9.83 -6.59 10.89
C VAL A 63 -8.41 -6.73 10.34
N MET A 64 -7.54 -5.79 10.68
CA MET A 64 -6.12 -5.80 10.35
C MET A 64 -5.32 -5.11 11.44
N VAL A 65 -4.19 -5.71 11.82
CA VAL A 65 -3.18 -5.11 12.71
C VAL A 65 -1.85 -5.06 11.99
N TYR A 66 -1.14 -3.94 12.13
CA TYR A 66 0.22 -3.72 11.64
C TYR A 66 1.05 -3.04 12.72
N ALA A 67 2.38 -3.06 12.61
CA ALA A 67 3.25 -2.57 13.68
C ALA A 67 4.48 -1.83 13.16
N ASP A 68 5.09 -1.04 14.05
CA ASP A 68 6.42 -0.51 13.86
C ASP A 68 7.45 -1.64 13.69
N HIS A 69 8.53 -1.35 12.99
CA HIS A 69 9.57 -2.32 12.75
C HIS A 69 10.97 -1.70 12.72
N TYR A 70 11.98 -2.54 12.70
CA TYR A 70 13.34 -2.13 12.42
C TYR A 70 13.69 -2.42 10.97
N LYS A 71 14.47 -1.52 10.35
CA LYS A 71 15.11 -1.78 9.05
C LYS A 71 16.57 -2.08 9.22
N MET A 72 17.07 -3.07 8.49
CA MET A 72 18.48 -3.34 8.38
C MET A 72 19.10 -2.46 7.30
N VAL A 73 19.82 -1.43 7.70
CA VAL A 73 20.52 -0.50 6.80
C VAL A 73 22.03 -0.67 7.01
N GLU A 74 22.74 -1.08 5.97
CA GLU A 74 24.21 -1.32 6.03
C GLU A 74 24.66 -2.18 7.23
N GLY A 75 23.87 -3.21 7.56
CA GLY A 75 24.15 -4.13 8.66
C GLY A 75 23.82 -3.58 10.06
N LYS A 76 23.19 -2.40 10.15
CA LYS A 76 22.71 -1.83 11.41
C LYS A 76 21.19 -1.86 11.46
N MET A 77 20.67 -2.09 12.66
CA MET A 77 19.24 -1.99 12.94
C MET A 77 18.86 -0.53 13.20
N GLU A 78 17.97 0.02 12.37
CA GLU A 78 17.40 1.35 12.54
C GLU A 78 15.91 1.27 12.80
N LYS A 79 15.41 2.10 13.72
CA LYS A 79 13.97 2.19 13.99
C LYS A 79 13.25 2.77 12.79
N HIS A 80 12.21 2.09 12.35
CA HIS A 80 11.30 2.57 11.31
C HIS A 80 9.87 2.60 11.88
N PRO A 81 9.49 3.71 12.55
CA PRO A 81 8.10 3.89 12.96
C PRO A 81 7.23 4.12 11.73
N VAL A 82 6.05 3.53 11.74
CA VAL A 82 5.00 3.80 10.76
C VAL A 82 3.96 4.74 11.39
N ILE A 83 3.02 5.23 10.61
CA ILE A 83 1.99 6.14 11.10
C ILE A 83 0.64 5.45 11.25
N ASP A 84 -0.22 5.99 12.11
CA ASP A 84 -1.59 5.53 12.27
C ASP A 84 -2.35 5.65 10.96
N TYR A 85 -3.08 4.58 10.60
CA TYR A 85 -3.99 4.64 9.47
C TYR A 85 -5.16 5.58 9.78
N GLN A 86 -5.40 6.49 8.87
CA GLN A 86 -6.54 7.40 8.97
C GLN A 86 -7.63 6.94 7.99
N SER A 87 -8.84 6.79 8.50
CA SER A 87 -10.00 6.44 7.68
C SER A 87 -10.16 7.43 6.52
N GLY A 88 -10.30 6.88 5.30
CA GLY A 88 -10.34 7.66 4.06
C GLY A 88 -8.99 7.91 3.40
N SER A 89 -7.87 7.42 3.96
CA SER A 89 -6.59 7.45 3.27
C SER A 89 -6.59 6.54 2.04
N LEU A 90 -6.35 7.12 0.87
CA LEU A 90 -6.39 6.44 -0.44
C LEU A 90 -5.00 6.15 -1.02
N ARG A 91 -3.93 6.54 -0.34
CA ARG A 91 -2.58 6.32 -0.86
C ARG A 91 -2.30 4.83 -1.06
N ASP A 92 -1.91 4.45 -2.26
CA ASP A 92 -1.52 3.08 -2.62
C ASP A 92 -0.15 2.68 -2.04
N ASP A 93 0.69 3.69 -1.72
CA ASP A 93 2.00 3.54 -1.09
C ASP A 93 2.00 3.79 0.43
N PHE A 94 0.85 3.71 1.10
CA PHE A 94 0.79 3.84 2.56
C PHE A 94 1.62 2.73 3.23
N ASP A 95 2.53 3.12 4.11
CA ASP A 95 3.45 2.18 4.75
C ASP A 95 2.83 1.52 5.97
N PHE A 96 2.36 0.30 5.82
CA PHE A 96 1.90 -0.58 6.90
C PHE A 96 3.01 -1.52 7.40
N GLY A 97 4.26 -1.33 6.97
CA GLY A 97 5.31 -2.32 7.16
C GLY A 97 5.11 -3.57 6.30
N SER A 98 5.94 -4.58 6.55
CA SER A 98 5.93 -5.82 5.75
C SER A 98 4.99 -6.89 6.27
N LEU A 99 4.49 -6.78 7.50
CA LEU A 99 3.62 -7.79 8.13
C LEU A 99 2.23 -7.23 8.39
N TRP A 100 1.22 -7.87 7.80
CA TRP A 100 -0.19 -7.59 8.02
C TRP A 100 -0.83 -8.79 8.71
N CYS A 101 -1.35 -8.59 9.92
CA CYS A 101 -2.17 -9.58 10.62
C CYS A 101 -3.63 -9.30 10.32
N ILE A 102 -4.28 -10.17 9.56
CA ILE A 102 -5.64 -9.98 9.06
C ILE A 102 -6.56 -11.03 9.66
N LYS A 103 -7.75 -10.63 10.08
CA LYS A 103 -8.81 -11.54 10.51
C LYS A 103 -9.23 -12.44 9.35
N ALA A 104 -9.11 -13.76 9.51
CA ALA A 104 -9.35 -14.71 8.42
C ALA A 104 -10.78 -14.61 7.85
N GLN A 105 -11.77 -14.34 8.71
CA GLN A 105 -13.14 -14.13 8.27
C GLN A 105 -13.25 -12.90 7.32
N ALA A 106 -12.57 -11.80 7.61
CA ALA A 106 -12.60 -10.62 6.73
C ALA A 106 -11.95 -10.90 5.37
N LEU A 107 -10.92 -11.76 5.34
CA LEU A 107 -10.31 -12.20 4.09
C LEU A 107 -11.24 -13.13 3.30
N ALA A 108 -11.93 -14.06 3.97
CA ALA A 108 -12.93 -14.93 3.36
C ALA A 108 -14.11 -14.12 2.78
N ASP A 109 -14.60 -13.12 3.51
CA ASP A 109 -15.68 -12.24 3.06
C ASP A 109 -15.23 -11.39 1.86
N TYR A 110 -13.97 -10.96 1.83
CA TYR A 110 -13.40 -10.25 0.68
C TYR A 110 -13.44 -11.07 -0.60
N ILE A 111 -12.99 -12.33 -0.56
CA ILE A 111 -13.00 -13.18 -1.77
C ILE A 111 -14.40 -13.61 -2.19
N ALA A 112 -15.36 -13.62 -1.27
CA ALA A 112 -16.76 -13.99 -1.53
C ALA A 112 -17.59 -12.87 -2.19
N GLN A 113 -17.06 -11.64 -2.31
CA GLN A 113 -17.79 -10.54 -2.95
C GLN A 113 -18.09 -10.84 -4.42
N SER A 114 -19.35 -10.74 -4.83
CA SER A 114 -19.79 -10.98 -6.21
C SER A 114 -19.34 -9.92 -7.22
N ASP A 115 -19.01 -8.73 -6.73
CA ASP A 115 -18.56 -7.57 -7.51
C ASP A 115 -17.04 -7.30 -7.37
N ARG A 116 -16.29 -8.28 -6.87
CA ARG A 116 -14.84 -8.21 -6.77
C ARG A 116 -14.21 -8.27 -8.16
N GLU A 117 -13.33 -7.32 -8.41
CA GLU A 117 -12.55 -7.30 -9.65
C GLU A 117 -11.29 -8.16 -9.54
N GLU A 118 -10.82 -8.63 -10.68
CA GLU A 118 -9.57 -9.37 -10.80
C GLU A 118 -8.42 -8.42 -11.12
N TYR A 119 -7.36 -8.46 -10.30
CA TYR A 119 -6.17 -7.63 -10.43
C TYR A 119 -4.91 -8.49 -10.55
N GLN A 120 -3.97 -8.04 -11.35
CA GLN A 120 -2.62 -8.61 -11.42
C GLN A 120 -1.65 -7.91 -10.46
N PHE A 121 -1.91 -6.62 -10.15
CA PHE A 121 -1.01 -5.76 -9.38
C PHE A 121 -1.68 -5.07 -8.20
N ALA A 122 -2.98 -4.89 -8.21
CA ALA A 122 -3.68 -4.05 -7.24
C ALA A 122 -4.47 -4.83 -6.18
N ALA A 123 -4.37 -6.16 -6.12
CA ALA A 123 -5.22 -6.94 -5.21
C ALA A 123 -4.91 -6.70 -3.72
N LEU A 124 -3.65 -6.48 -3.33
CA LEU A 124 -3.33 -6.08 -1.95
C LEU A 124 -3.88 -4.69 -1.62
N TYR A 125 -3.83 -3.77 -2.57
CA TYR A 125 -4.38 -2.44 -2.41
C TYR A 125 -5.91 -2.49 -2.28
N ASP A 126 -6.60 -3.24 -3.15
CA ASP A 126 -8.05 -3.41 -3.09
C ASP A 126 -8.49 -4.12 -1.80
N LEU A 127 -7.76 -5.17 -1.37
CA LEU A 127 -7.98 -5.82 -0.08
C LEU A 127 -7.87 -4.81 1.08
N ARG A 128 -6.84 -3.99 1.11
CA ARG A 128 -6.67 -2.98 2.15
C ARG A 128 -7.83 -1.96 2.14
N LEU A 129 -8.25 -1.50 0.96
CA LEU A 129 -9.40 -0.62 0.81
C LEU A 129 -10.69 -1.30 1.27
N TYR A 130 -10.86 -2.60 1.00
CA TYR A 130 -11.98 -3.36 1.53
C TYR A 130 -11.95 -3.43 3.07
N LEU A 131 -10.82 -3.82 3.66
CA LEU A 131 -10.67 -3.93 5.11
C LEU A 131 -11.00 -2.61 5.80
N SER A 132 -10.63 -1.47 5.23
CA SER A 132 -10.95 -0.15 5.78
C SER A 132 -12.45 0.19 5.78
N ARG A 133 -13.29 -0.54 5.02
CA ARG A 133 -14.75 -0.35 5.01
C ARG A 133 -15.48 -1.27 6.01
N VAL A 134 -14.86 -2.40 6.36
CA VAL A 134 -15.54 -3.43 7.15
C VAL A 134 -15.09 -3.49 8.60
N GLY A 135 -14.01 -2.82 8.96
CA GLY A 135 -13.54 -2.77 10.35
C GLY A 135 -12.35 -1.86 10.54
N GLU A 136 -11.79 -1.91 11.74
CA GLU A 136 -10.65 -1.11 12.12
C GLU A 136 -9.35 -1.69 11.58
N ILE A 137 -8.49 -0.81 11.05
CA ILE A 137 -7.09 -1.10 10.74
C ILE A 137 -6.25 -0.50 11.87
N PHE A 138 -5.74 -1.35 12.76
CA PHE A 138 -5.11 -0.95 14.00
C PHE A 138 -3.59 -0.89 13.89
N HIS A 139 -2.99 0.22 14.28
CA HIS A 139 -1.54 0.40 14.37
C HIS A 139 -1.05 0.05 15.78
N LEU A 140 -0.19 -0.93 15.88
CA LEU A 140 0.50 -1.28 17.10
C LEU A 140 1.84 -0.53 17.16
N ASN A 141 1.90 0.52 17.98
CA ASN A 141 3.08 1.38 18.19
C ASN A 141 4.20 0.64 18.95
N GLU A 142 4.61 -0.53 18.45
CA GLU A 142 5.65 -1.36 19.04
C GLU A 142 6.57 -1.91 17.94
N PHE A 143 7.88 -1.87 18.17
CA PHE A 143 8.89 -2.41 17.24
C PHE A 143 8.96 -3.94 17.43
N LEU A 144 8.15 -4.68 16.69
CA LEU A 144 7.96 -6.11 16.91
C LEU A 144 8.85 -7.01 16.04
N TYR A 145 9.35 -6.50 14.92
CA TYR A 145 10.15 -7.28 13.98
C TYR A 145 11.19 -6.42 13.28
N SER A 146 12.12 -7.06 12.59
CA SER A 146 13.04 -6.38 11.69
C SER A 146 12.88 -6.88 10.26
N GLU A 147 13.13 -6.01 9.30
CA GLU A 147 13.20 -6.35 7.88
C GLU A 147 14.56 -5.99 7.28
N ALA A 148 15.06 -6.88 6.43
CA ALA A 148 16.20 -6.62 5.58
C ALA A 148 15.73 -6.65 4.14
N GLU A 149 15.55 -5.48 3.54
CA GLU A 149 15.07 -5.35 2.17
C GLU A 149 16.07 -6.02 1.21
N LEU A 150 15.61 -7.01 0.48
CA LEU A 150 16.35 -7.57 -0.63
C LEU A 150 16.17 -6.61 -1.81
N ASP A 151 17.15 -5.75 -2.05
CA ASP A 151 17.11 -4.83 -3.19
C ASP A 151 17.23 -5.62 -4.51
N THR A 152 16.07 -5.99 -5.05
CA THR A 152 15.97 -6.71 -6.33
C THR A 152 15.73 -5.78 -7.53
N ARG A 153 15.74 -4.45 -7.31
CA ARG A 153 15.43 -3.47 -8.35
C ARG A 153 16.56 -3.33 -9.37
N LYS A 154 16.22 -3.49 -10.63
CA LYS A 154 17.16 -3.39 -11.76
C LYS A 154 17.64 -1.96 -12.08
N SER A 155 16.94 -0.92 -11.58
CA SER A 155 17.18 0.48 -12.00
C SER A 155 18.00 1.32 -11.02
N GLY A 156 18.11 0.93 -9.74
CA GLY A 156 18.81 1.73 -8.72
C GLY A 156 18.20 3.12 -8.43
N GLU A 157 17.14 3.54 -9.11
CA GLU A 157 16.49 4.83 -8.99
C GLU A 157 15.21 4.73 -8.15
N LYS A 158 15.32 5.04 -6.86
CA LYS A 158 14.21 4.92 -5.89
C LYS A 158 13.08 5.96 -6.04
N GLN A 159 13.33 7.07 -6.74
CA GLN A 159 12.50 8.29 -6.56
C GLN A 159 11.41 8.52 -7.62
N PHE A 160 11.43 7.83 -8.75
CA PHE A 160 10.50 8.10 -9.86
C PHE A 160 9.89 6.84 -10.51
N ASP A 161 9.92 5.70 -9.82
CA ASP A 161 9.41 4.45 -10.38
C ASP A 161 7.89 4.49 -10.65
N TYR A 162 7.13 5.31 -9.90
CA TYR A 162 5.69 5.47 -10.07
C TYR A 162 5.28 6.23 -11.36
N VAL A 163 6.16 7.07 -11.89
CA VAL A 163 5.91 7.79 -13.17
C VAL A 163 6.52 7.06 -14.38
N ASN A 164 7.13 5.90 -14.19
CA ASN A 164 7.71 5.13 -15.26
C ASN A 164 6.61 4.58 -16.18
N PRO A 165 6.61 4.90 -17.50
CA PRO A 165 5.61 4.38 -18.45
C PRO A 165 5.52 2.85 -18.49
N ARG A 166 6.56 2.15 -18.02
CA ARG A 166 6.58 0.68 -17.89
C ARG A 166 5.65 0.16 -16.80
N ASN A 167 5.24 1.02 -15.85
CA ASN A 167 4.33 0.69 -14.75
C ASN A 167 2.90 1.16 -15.03
N ARG A 168 2.57 1.48 -16.29
CA ARG A 168 1.25 2.00 -16.66
C ARG A 168 0.11 1.03 -16.28
N GLU A 169 0.30 -0.26 -16.46
CA GLU A 169 -0.69 -1.28 -16.11
C GLU A 169 -0.97 -1.30 -14.60
N VAL A 170 0.07 -1.18 -13.79
CA VAL A 170 -0.04 -1.07 -12.33
C VAL A 170 -0.87 0.17 -11.95
N GLN A 171 -0.56 1.31 -12.55
CA GLN A 171 -1.27 2.57 -12.27
C GLN A 171 -2.76 2.49 -12.65
N ILE A 172 -3.08 1.87 -13.80
CA ILE A 172 -4.47 1.67 -14.24
C ILE A 172 -5.24 0.81 -13.24
N GLU A 173 -4.65 -0.29 -12.76
CA GLU A 173 -5.31 -1.15 -11.79
C GLU A 173 -5.48 -0.45 -10.42
N MET A 174 -4.47 0.30 -9.95
CA MET A 174 -4.58 1.09 -8.72
C MET A 174 -5.68 2.16 -8.81
N GLU A 175 -5.75 2.88 -9.93
CA GLU A 175 -6.82 3.85 -10.20
C GLU A 175 -8.19 3.17 -10.21
N LYS A 176 -8.32 2.01 -10.85
CA LYS A 176 -9.56 1.24 -10.91
C LYS A 176 -10.02 0.81 -9.51
N ALA A 177 -9.12 0.24 -8.70
CA ALA A 177 -9.42 -0.17 -7.33
C ALA A 177 -9.84 1.01 -6.46
N CYS A 178 -9.14 2.14 -6.55
CA CYS A 178 -9.48 3.37 -5.85
C CYS A 178 -10.85 3.92 -6.28
N THR A 179 -11.13 3.98 -7.57
CA THR A 179 -12.40 4.47 -8.12
C THR A 179 -13.59 3.62 -7.64
N GLN A 180 -13.45 2.30 -7.64
CA GLN A 180 -14.47 1.40 -7.11
C GLN A 180 -14.70 1.61 -5.62
N HIS A 181 -13.62 1.73 -4.84
CA HIS A 181 -13.72 2.03 -3.42
C HIS A 181 -14.49 3.33 -3.17
N LEU A 182 -14.14 4.41 -3.90
CA LEU A 182 -14.82 5.70 -3.79
C LEU A 182 -16.31 5.58 -4.12
N GLY A 183 -16.67 4.80 -5.12
CA GLY A 183 -18.06 4.48 -5.43
C GLY A 183 -18.77 3.77 -4.27
N LYS A 184 -18.12 2.76 -3.67
CA LYS A 184 -18.69 1.97 -2.55
C LYS A 184 -18.89 2.80 -1.26
N VAL A 185 -18.05 3.80 -1.03
CA VAL A 185 -18.18 4.71 0.14
C VAL A 185 -18.97 5.98 -0.16
N GLY A 186 -19.47 6.15 -1.40
CA GLY A 186 -20.25 7.33 -1.80
C GLY A 186 -19.41 8.61 -1.94
N ALA A 187 -18.09 8.49 -2.10
CA ALA A 187 -17.16 9.60 -2.21
C ALA A 187 -16.66 9.83 -3.66
N LEU A 188 -17.16 9.05 -4.63
CA LEU A 188 -16.81 9.27 -6.03
C LEU A 188 -17.44 10.58 -6.51
N ILE A 189 -16.59 11.49 -6.98
CA ILE A 189 -17.03 12.80 -7.46
C ILE A 189 -17.71 12.65 -8.81
N ASP A 190 -18.95 13.14 -8.92
CA ASP A 190 -19.66 13.25 -10.18
C ASP A 190 -19.21 14.51 -10.93
N THR A 191 -18.42 14.32 -11.99
CA THR A 191 -17.88 15.40 -12.81
C THR A 191 -18.94 16.18 -13.59
N THR A 192 -20.19 15.66 -13.69
CA THR A 192 -21.30 16.38 -14.33
C THR A 192 -21.70 17.64 -13.57
N PHE A 193 -21.35 17.73 -12.28
CA PHE A 193 -21.57 18.92 -11.46
C PHE A 193 -20.44 19.95 -11.56
N TYR A 194 -19.36 19.64 -12.27
CA TYR A 194 -18.29 20.61 -12.46
C TYR A 194 -18.78 21.78 -13.31
N ARG A 195 -18.56 22.97 -12.78
CA ARG A 195 -18.78 24.22 -13.51
C ARG A 195 -17.42 24.86 -13.73
N GLN A 196 -17.24 25.39 -14.92
CA GLN A 196 -16.05 26.21 -15.16
C GLN A 196 -16.21 27.46 -14.30
N PRO A 197 -15.25 27.76 -13.40
CA PRO A 197 -15.32 28.99 -12.62
C PRO A 197 -15.27 30.21 -13.56
N ASP A 198 -16.16 31.14 -13.33
CA ASP A 198 -16.10 32.46 -13.97
C ASP A 198 -15.22 33.34 -13.10
N PHE A 199 -14.04 33.62 -13.56
CA PHE A 199 -13.09 34.50 -12.85
C PHE A 199 -13.39 35.98 -13.10
N GLY A 200 -14.41 36.30 -13.92
CA GLY A 200 -14.72 37.65 -14.35
C GLY A 200 -13.64 38.27 -15.29
N GLU A 201 -13.87 39.48 -15.71
CA GLU A 201 -12.84 40.28 -16.36
C GLU A 201 -11.93 40.87 -15.28
N GLN A 202 -10.78 40.23 -15.06
CA GLN A 202 -9.75 40.75 -14.14
C GLN A 202 -8.52 41.12 -14.95
N ASP A 203 -8.03 42.33 -14.65
CA ASP A 203 -6.82 42.86 -15.28
C ASP A 203 -5.61 42.37 -14.48
N PHE A 204 -5.16 41.13 -14.77
CA PHE A 204 -3.96 40.58 -14.17
C PHE A 204 -2.72 41.15 -14.89
N GLU A 205 -1.71 41.56 -14.10
CA GLU A 205 -0.42 42.05 -14.67
C GLU A 205 0.28 40.97 -15.52
N TYR A 206 0.09 39.67 -15.14
CA TYR A 206 0.64 38.52 -15.87
C TYR A 206 -0.45 37.51 -16.16
N GLU A 207 -0.38 36.90 -17.33
CA GLU A 207 -1.33 35.87 -17.77
C GLU A 207 -1.20 34.57 -16.93
N ALA A 208 0.02 34.24 -16.51
CA ALA A 208 0.31 33.09 -15.66
C ALA A 208 1.55 33.32 -14.80
N SER A 209 1.59 32.69 -13.64
CA SER A 209 2.77 32.61 -12.78
C SER A 209 3.18 31.16 -12.58
N VAL A 210 4.44 30.85 -12.87
CA VAL A 210 5.01 29.51 -12.63
C VAL A 210 5.87 29.55 -11.38
N ILE A 211 5.49 28.73 -10.37
CA ILE A 211 6.21 28.61 -9.12
C ILE A 211 7.01 27.30 -9.14
N ILE A 212 8.34 27.40 -9.11
CA ILE A 212 9.23 26.24 -9.09
C ILE A 212 9.87 26.14 -7.70
N PRO A 213 9.38 25.26 -6.81
CA PRO A 213 10.01 25.04 -5.52
C PRO A 213 11.33 24.29 -5.71
N VAL A 214 12.44 24.88 -5.24
CA VAL A 214 13.78 24.32 -5.43
C VAL A 214 14.54 24.31 -4.10
N PHE A 215 15.07 23.15 -3.75
CA PHE A 215 16.02 23.01 -2.67
C PHE A 215 17.20 22.14 -3.13
N ASN A 216 18.39 22.72 -3.16
CA ASN A 216 19.66 22.04 -3.50
C ASN A 216 19.60 21.26 -4.86
N ARG A 217 19.11 21.92 -5.94
CA ARG A 217 18.93 21.35 -7.28
C ARG A 217 19.60 22.18 -8.38
N GLU A 218 20.85 22.58 -8.16
CA GLU A 218 21.61 23.43 -9.09
C GLU A 218 21.68 22.87 -10.52
N LYS A 219 21.76 21.54 -10.65
CA LYS A 219 21.91 20.87 -11.95
C LYS A 219 20.63 20.88 -12.79
N THR A 220 19.44 21.01 -12.19
CA THR A 220 18.16 20.84 -12.88
C THR A 220 17.28 22.08 -12.88
N VAL A 221 17.56 23.08 -12.02
CA VAL A 221 16.72 24.28 -11.92
C VAL A 221 16.71 25.10 -13.23
N ALA A 222 17.85 25.17 -13.91
CA ALA A 222 17.95 25.90 -15.17
C ALA A 222 17.07 25.29 -16.28
N ASP A 223 16.98 23.95 -16.33
CA ASP A 223 16.15 23.25 -17.30
C ASP A 223 14.65 23.39 -16.96
N ALA A 224 14.29 23.37 -15.68
CA ALA A 224 12.93 23.64 -15.23
C ALA A 224 12.47 25.07 -15.60
N VAL A 225 13.32 26.08 -15.41
CA VAL A 225 13.03 27.46 -15.80
C VAL A 225 12.90 27.59 -17.33
N LYS A 226 13.81 27.00 -18.10
CA LYS A 226 13.72 27.00 -19.57
C LYS A 226 12.44 26.35 -20.08
N SER A 227 12.05 25.21 -19.47
CA SER A 227 10.81 24.51 -19.82
C SER A 227 9.54 25.31 -19.51
N ALA A 228 9.60 26.20 -18.53
CA ALA A 228 8.48 27.08 -18.19
C ALA A 228 8.38 28.31 -19.10
N LEU A 229 9.47 28.71 -19.75
CA LEU A 229 9.56 29.90 -20.62
C LEU A 229 9.39 29.59 -22.13
N GLY A 230 9.45 28.30 -22.49
CA GLY A 230 9.36 27.86 -23.90
C GLY A 230 8.04 27.24 -24.23
#